data_43d6d1df6e1e9296df3a45c428a9c385
#
_entry.id   43d6d1df6e1e9296df3a45c428a9c385
#
_cell.length_a   1.000
_cell.length_b   1.000
_cell.length_c   1.000
_cell.angle_alpha   90.00
_cell.angle_beta   90.00
_cell.angle_gamma   90.00
#
_symmetry.space_group_name_H-M   'P 1'
#
loop_
_entity.id
_entity.type
_entity.pdbx_description
1 polymer ?
#
loop_
_entity_poly.entity_id
_entity_poly.type
_entity_poly.pdbx_seq_one_letter_code
_entity_poly.pdbx_strand_id
1 'polypeptide(L)'
;MRDISPEKIRKFLLTRYSEPIKGMGLDPIEVPDSFDLLLSGVIDSLGILEMIGSIEEEFRIRLDLAALDAEQITILGPLSHYVAGNAEPDSSAGQ
;
A
#
# COMPACT_ATOMS: atom_id res chain seq x y z
N MET A 1 10.40 -12.50 13.28
CA MET A 1 8.98 -12.34 12.94
C MET A 1 8.67 -10.91 12.56
N ARG A 2 7.94 -10.72 11.50
CA ARG A 2 7.59 -9.38 11.07
C ARG A 2 6.28 -8.94 11.71
N ASP A 3 6.29 -7.72 12.14
CA ASP A 3 5.11 -7.10 12.71
C ASP A 3 4.47 -6.24 11.62
N ILE A 4 3.40 -6.74 11.03
CA ILE A 4 2.70 -6.05 9.95
C ILE A 4 1.43 -5.45 10.51
N SER A 5 1.39 -4.12 10.56
CA SER A 5 0.25 -3.39 11.07
C SER A 5 -0.20 -2.38 10.02
N PRO A 6 -1.46 -1.92 10.07
CA PRO A 6 -1.91 -0.89 9.15
C PRO A 6 -1.03 0.36 9.19
N GLU A 7 -0.56 0.72 10.38
CA GLU A 7 0.30 1.89 10.53
C GLU A 7 1.63 1.74 9.79
N LYS A 8 2.22 0.56 9.84
CA LYS A 8 3.47 0.32 9.14
C LYS A 8 3.28 0.34 7.63
N ILE A 9 2.19 -0.24 7.15
CA ILE A 9 1.88 -0.21 5.73
C ILE A 9 1.66 1.23 5.28
N ARG A 10 0.87 1.98 6.05
CA ARG A 10 0.59 3.37 5.75
C ARG A 10 1.89 4.19 5.68
N LYS A 11 2.76 4.01 6.65
CA LYS A 11 4.03 4.72 6.68
C LYS A 11 4.89 4.37 5.46
N PHE A 12 4.94 3.10 5.11
CA PHE A 12 5.70 2.65 3.94
C PHE A 12 5.19 3.33 2.68
N LEU A 13 3.87 3.36 2.49
CA LEU A 13 3.27 3.96 1.31
C LEU A 13 3.50 5.47 1.26
N LEU A 14 3.35 6.15 2.37
CA LEU A 14 3.56 7.60 2.41
C LEU A 14 5.02 7.96 2.18
N THR A 15 5.94 7.11 2.60
CA THR A 15 7.36 7.32 2.33
C THR A 15 7.67 7.09 0.85
N ARG A 16 7.12 6.00 0.31
CA ARG A 16 7.36 5.65 -1.09
C ARG A 16 6.84 6.71 -2.06
N TYR A 17 5.69 7.27 -1.74
CA TYR A 17 5.04 8.25 -2.61
C TYR A 17 5.15 9.68 -2.09
N SER A 18 6.11 9.94 -1.22
CA SER A 18 6.26 11.27 -0.62
C SER A 18 6.48 12.37 -1.65
N GLU A 19 7.29 12.10 -2.68
CA GLU A 19 7.62 13.10 -3.68
C GLU A 19 6.38 13.59 -4.46
N PRO A 20 5.60 12.69 -5.09
CA PRO A 20 4.40 13.16 -5.78
C PRO A 20 3.37 13.79 -4.82
N ILE A 21 3.27 13.31 -3.59
CA ILE A 21 2.35 13.91 -2.62
C ILE A 21 2.77 15.34 -2.30
N LYS A 22 4.07 15.55 -2.05
CA LYS A 22 4.59 16.89 -1.82
C LYS A 22 4.40 17.79 -3.04
N GLY A 23 4.55 17.21 -4.23
CA GLY A 23 4.34 17.95 -5.48
C GLY A 23 2.92 18.46 -5.64
N MET A 24 1.97 17.87 -4.93
CA MET A 24 0.57 18.33 -4.92
C MET A 24 0.29 19.38 -3.85
N GLY A 25 1.32 19.77 -3.09
CA GLY A 25 1.16 20.72 -2.02
C GLY A 25 0.68 20.11 -0.71
N LEU A 26 0.77 18.78 -0.59
CA LEU A 26 0.33 18.07 0.60
C LEU A 26 1.52 17.60 1.43
N ASP A 27 1.28 17.50 2.74
CA ASP A 27 2.28 16.92 3.65
C ASP A 27 1.98 15.43 3.79
N PRO A 28 2.92 14.55 3.39
CA PRO A 28 2.67 13.11 3.49
C PRO A 28 2.27 12.65 4.88
N ILE A 29 2.78 13.30 5.92
CA ILE A 29 2.46 12.91 7.30
C ILE A 29 1.00 13.21 7.64
N GLU A 30 0.40 14.22 7.00
CA GLU A 30 -0.95 14.67 7.31
C GLU A 30 -2.01 14.13 6.35
N VAL A 31 -1.61 13.29 5.40
CA VAL A 31 -2.55 12.71 4.45
C VAL A 31 -3.55 11.83 5.19
N PRO A 32 -4.87 12.02 4.96
CA PRO A 32 -5.88 11.22 5.67
C PRO A 32 -6.00 9.81 5.10
N ASP A 33 -6.61 8.92 5.86
CA ASP A 33 -6.84 7.55 5.41
C ASP A 33 -7.78 7.46 4.22
N SER A 34 -8.60 8.48 4.01
CA SER A 34 -9.51 8.53 2.86
C SER A 34 -8.81 8.95 1.56
N PHE A 35 -7.53 9.26 1.62
CA PHE A 35 -6.77 9.70 0.45
C PHE A 35 -6.69 8.57 -0.57
N ASP A 36 -7.11 8.85 -1.80
CA ASP A 36 -7.11 7.88 -2.89
C ASP A 36 -5.90 8.14 -3.78
N LEU A 37 -4.96 7.20 -3.78
CA LEU A 37 -3.72 7.34 -4.52
C LEU A 37 -3.95 7.39 -6.03
N LEU A 38 -4.98 6.69 -6.53
CA LEU A 38 -5.28 6.67 -7.95
C LEU A 38 -6.02 7.93 -8.39
N LEU A 39 -7.08 8.30 -7.68
CA LEU A 39 -7.87 9.46 -8.05
C LEU A 39 -7.08 10.77 -7.91
N SER A 40 -6.14 10.82 -6.97
CA SER A 40 -5.31 11.99 -6.78
C SER A 40 -4.23 12.12 -7.86
N GLY A 41 -3.96 11.04 -8.60
CA GLY A 41 -2.93 11.06 -9.61
C GLY A 41 -1.55 10.68 -9.10
N VAL A 42 -1.43 10.26 -7.85
CA VAL A 42 -0.15 9.80 -7.31
C VAL A 42 0.31 8.54 -8.03
N ILE A 43 -0.62 7.64 -8.33
CA ILE A 43 -0.34 6.45 -9.13
C ILE A 43 -1.35 6.33 -10.26
N ASP A 44 -1.00 5.60 -11.31
CA ASP A 44 -1.92 5.23 -12.38
C ASP A 44 -2.28 3.75 -12.25
N SER A 45 -3.05 3.25 -13.23
CA SER A 45 -3.51 1.86 -13.20
C SER A 45 -2.36 0.85 -13.16
N LEU A 46 -1.28 1.13 -13.88
CA LEU A 46 -0.10 0.26 -13.83
C LEU A 46 0.62 0.39 -12.50
N GLY A 47 0.58 1.59 -11.92
CA GLY A 47 1.20 1.84 -10.63
C GLY A 47 0.58 1.05 -9.51
N ILE A 48 -0.69 0.63 -9.65
CA ILE A 48 -1.33 -0.21 -8.65
C ILE A 48 -0.58 -1.53 -8.50
N LEU A 49 -0.24 -2.17 -9.62
CA LEU A 49 0.49 -3.44 -9.59
C LEU A 49 1.88 -3.26 -9.03
N GLU A 50 2.54 -2.17 -9.39
CA GLU A 50 3.86 -1.87 -8.85
C GLU A 50 3.80 -1.62 -7.35
N MET A 51 2.76 -0.94 -6.88
CA MET A 51 2.56 -0.68 -5.48
C MET A 51 2.37 -1.98 -4.69
N ILE A 52 1.50 -2.86 -5.18
CA ILE A 52 1.26 -4.16 -4.55
C ILE A 52 2.55 -4.96 -4.49
N GLY A 53 3.28 -5.01 -5.62
CA GLY A 53 4.55 -5.74 -5.66
C GLY A 53 5.57 -5.19 -4.69
N SER A 54 5.63 -3.87 -4.51
CA SER A 54 6.58 -3.28 -3.58
C SER A 54 6.22 -3.58 -2.13
N ILE A 55 4.93 -3.64 -1.82
CA ILE A 55 4.47 -4.02 -0.48
C ILE A 55 4.86 -5.48 -0.20
N GLU A 56 4.60 -6.37 -1.16
CA GLU A 56 4.95 -7.77 -1.00
C GLU A 56 6.44 -7.96 -0.79
N GLU A 57 7.25 -7.22 -1.52
CA GLU A 57 8.70 -7.33 -1.41
C GLU A 57 9.21 -6.75 -0.10
N GLU A 58 8.71 -5.59 0.29
CA GLU A 58 9.17 -4.92 1.50
C GLU A 58 8.86 -5.73 2.75
N PHE A 59 7.65 -6.29 2.83
CA PHE A 59 7.20 -7.00 4.02
C PHE A 59 7.34 -8.51 3.91
N ARG A 60 7.81 -9.01 2.78
CA ARG A 60 7.99 -10.43 2.49
C ARG A 60 6.71 -11.21 2.71
N ILE A 61 5.67 -10.76 2.03
CA ILE A 61 4.34 -11.34 2.13
C ILE A 61 3.79 -11.55 0.73
N ARG A 62 2.67 -12.27 0.67
CA ARG A 62 1.92 -12.42 -0.57
C ARG A 62 0.50 -11.94 -0.34
N LEU A 63 -0.03 -11.27 -1.34
CA LEU A 63 -1.39 -10.78 -1.32
C LEU A 63 -2.16 -11.45 -2.45
N ASP A 64 -3.40 -11.83 -2.16
CA ASP A 64 -4.25 -12.45 -3.18
C ASP A 64 -4.94 -11.36 -3.98
N LEU A 65 -4.42 -11.10 -5.18
CA LEU A 65 -4.96 -10.05 -6.04
C LEU A 65 -6.39 -10.31 -6.45
N ALA A 66 -6.80 -11.58 -6.51
CA ALA A 66 -8.17 -11.91 -6.88
C ALA A 66 -9.17 -11.53 -5.78
N ALA A 67 -8.71 -11.43 -4.54
CA ALA A 67 -9.56 -11.07 -3.42
C ALA A 67 -9.58 -9.56 -3.15
N LEU A 68 -8.79 -8.78 -3.88
CA LEU A 68 -8.73 -7.34 -3.67
C LEU A 68 -9.97 -6.64 -4.22
N ASP A 69 -10.47 -5.70 -3.45
CA ASP A 69 -11.55 -4.83 -3.90
C ASP A 69 -10.92 -3.67 -4.67
N ALA A 70 -11.09 -3.65 -5.98
CA ALA A 70 -10.46 -2.66 -6.82
C ALA A 70 -10.86 -1.22 -6.47
N GLU A 71 -12.01 -1.05 -5.84
CA GLU A 71 -12.46 0.29 -5.46
C GLU A 71 -11.77 0.79 -4.19
N GLN A 72 -11.27 -0.10 -3.36
CA GLN A 72 -10.66 0.27 -2.08
C GLN A 72 -9.16 0.09 -2.03
N ILE A 73 -8.60 -0.67 -2.95
CA ILE A 73 -7.18 -0.97 -2.95
C ILE A 73 -6.30 0.27 -3.15
N THR A 74 -6.87 1.34 -3.67
CA THR A 74 -6.13 2.58 -3.92
C THR A 74 -6.31 3.62 -2.80
N ILE A 75 -7.20 3.35 -1.84
CA ILE A 75 -7.45 4.26 -0.73
C ILE A 75 -6.54 3.87 0.43
N LEU A 76 -5.82 4.85 0.94
CA LEU A 76 -4.73 4.61 1.89
C LEU A 76 -5.13 3.78 3.11
N GLY A 77 -6.20 4.16 3.80
CA GLY A 77 -6.64 3.46 4.99
C GLY A 77 -7.10 2.03 4.72
N PRO A 78 -8.13 1.85 3.86
CA PRO A 78 -8.59 0.50 3.52
C PRO A 78 -7.49 -0.41 2.99
N LEU A 79 -6.60 0.11 2.15
CA LEU A 79 -5.47 -0.66 1.65
C LEU A 79 -4.56 -1.12 2.79
N SER A 80 -4.21 -0.20 3.68
CA SER A 80 -3.34 -0.51 4.81
C SER A 80 -3.95 -1.59 5.70
N HIS A 81 -5.24 -1.48 5.99
CA HIS A 81 -5.94 -2.46 6.81
C HIS A 81 -6.07 -3.81 6.09
N TYR A 82 -6.35 -3.78 4.78
CA TYR A 82 -6.44 -5.01 4.01
C TYR A 82 -5.12 -5.77 4.05
N VAL A 83 -4.02 -5.06 3.79
CA VAL A 83 -2.69 -5.70 3.78
C VAL A 83 -2.38 -6.31 5.14
N ALA A 84 -2.63 -5.54 6.20
CA ALA A 84 -2.32 -6.02 7.54
C ALA A 84 -3.15 -7.24 7.93
N GLY A 85 -4.40 -7.30 7.47
CA GLY A 85 -5.29 -8.38 7.85
C GLY A 85 -5.25 -9.60 6.95
N ASN A 86 -4.71 -9.46 5.74
CA ASN A 86 -4.72 -10.52 4.73
C ASN A 86 -3.33 -10.91 4.24
N ALA A 87 -2.29 -10.40 4.87
CA ALA A 87 -0.93 -10.73 4.46
C ALA A 87 -0.62 -12.18 4.82
N GLU A 88 -0.08 -12.91 3.86
CA GLU A 88 0.37 -14.26 4.07
C GLU A 88 1.89 -14.28 3.93
N PRO A 89 2.59 -15.05 4.77
CA PRO A 89 4.03 -15.17 4.62
C PRO A 89 4.36 -15.69 3.22
N ASP A 90 5.43 -15.17 2.65
CA ASP A 90 5.90 -15.69 1.36
C ASP A 90 6.59 -17.02 1.61
N SER A 91 5.81 -18.10 1.55
CA SER A 91 6.31 -19.41 1.87
C SER A 91 7.34 -19.90 0.84
N SER A 92 7.33 -19.34 -0.35
CA SER A 92 8.32 -19.73 -1.35
C SER A 92 9.74 -19.37 -0.93
N ALA A 93 9.87 -18.32 -0.11
CA ALA A 93 11.17 -17.88 0.37
C ALA A 93 11.72 -18.82 1.44
N GLY A 94 10.86 -19.61 2.07
CA GLY A 94 11.26 -20.49 3.15
C GLY A 94 11.41 -21.95 2.74
N GLN A 95 11.23 -22.23 1.49
CA GLN A 95 11.27 -23.61 1.01
C GLN A 95 12.64 -24.07 0.61
#